data_77687d4d4b7685df798047d8290da0cb
#
_entry.id   77687d4d4b7685df798047d8290da0cb
#
_cell.length_a   1.000
_cell.length_b   1.000
_cell.length_c   1.000
_cell.angle_alpha   90.00
_cell.angle_beta   90.00
_cell.angle_gamma   90.00
#
_symmetry.space_group_name_H-M   'P 1'
#
loop_
_entity.id
_entity.type
_entity.pdbx_description
1 polymer ?
#
loop_
_entity_poly.entity_id
_entity_poly.type
_entity_poly.pdbx_seq_one_letter_code
_entity_poly.pdbx_strand_id
1 'polypeptide(L)'
;VGSEMCIRDSFYDVGQVGEIESINPAVVKALQDDAFIPVISPIGVGDDELSYNINADVVAGKMAETLKAEKLVMLTNTPGVLDKEGNLITGLTSQEIDALFADGTISGGMYPKISSALQAARNGVKAVHIIDGRVDHCLLLEILTPQGVGTMIKG
;
A
#
# COMPACT_ATOMS: atom_id res chain seq x y z
N VAL A 1 -18.41 -9.92 -7.91
CA VAL A 1 -17.15 -10.18 -7.23
C VAL A 1 -16.94 -11.66 -7.18
N GLY A 2 -16.12 -12.20 -8.08
CA GLY A 2 -15.74 -13.59 -8.00
C GLY A 2 -14.94 -13.81 -6.73
N SER A 3 -15.52 -14.48 -5.74
CA SER A 3 -14.80 -15.03 -4.59
C SER A 3 -13.94 -16.20 -5.05
N GLU A 4 -13.01 -15.95 -5.95
CA GLU A 4 -11.92 -16.87 -6.16
C GLU A 4 -10.91 -16.63 -5.05
N MET A 5 -11.14 -17.35 -3.97
CA MET A 5 -10.20 -17.54 -2.90
C MET A 5 -8.93 -18.11 -3.52
N CYS A 6 -7.96 -17.23 -3.83
CA CYS A 6 -6.61 -17.67 -4.17
C CYS A 6 -5.98 -18.30 -2.94
N ILE A 7 -6.37 -19.55 -2.64
CA ILE A 7 -5.62 -20.44 -1.77
C ILE A 7 -4.38 -20.80 -2.57
N ARG A 8 -3.33 -20.01 -2.44
CA ARG A 8 -1.99 -20.47 -2.80
C ARG A 8 -1.61 -21.53 -1.80
N ASP A 9 -1.79 -22.81 -2.20
CA ASP A 9 -1.14 -24.01 -1.67
C ASP A 9 -0.86 -24.08 -0.15
N SER A 10 -1.78 -23.60 0.69
CA SER A 10 -1.70 -23.87 2.12
C SER A 10 -2.93 -24.68 2.56
N PHE A 11 -2.69 -25.82 3.16
CA PHE A 11 -3.71 -26.68 3.78
C PHE A 11 -4.38 -26.05 5.01
N TYR A 12 -4.24 -24.74 5.20
CA TYR A 12 -4.80 -24.02 6.33
C TYR A 12 -6.00 -23.18 5.86
N ASP A 13 -7.11 -23.37 6.52
CA ASP A 13 -8.26 -22.47 6.39
C ASP A 13 -7.85 -21.08 6.95
N VAL A 14 -7.72 -20.12 6.07
CA VAL A 14 -7.37 -18.73 6.43
C VAL A 14 -8.61 -17.90 6.79
N GLY A 15 -9.79 -18.52 6.84
CA GLY A 15 -11.07 -17.85 7.10
C GLY A 15 -11.52 -16.95 5.95
N GLN A 16 -12.32 -15.94 6.27
CA GLN A 16 -12.89 -15.02 5.29
C GLN A 16 -11.86 -13.95 4.88
N VAL A 17 -11.03 -14.28 3.90
CA VAL A 17 -10.07 -13.37 3.27
C VAL A 17 -10.50 -13.13 1.83
N GLY A 18 -10.46 -11.87 1.37
CA GLY A 18 -10.91 -11.50 0.04
C GLY A 18 -9.92 -10.61 -0.70
N GLU A 19 -10.17 -10.43 -1.98
CA GLU A 19 -9.49 -9.47 -2.87
C GLU A 19 -10.46 -8.35 -3.26
N ILE A 20 -9.91 -7.17 -3.59
CA ILE A 20 -10.72 -6.02 -3.98
C ILE A 20 -11.07 -6.12 -5.45
N GLU A 21 -12.34 -6.19 -5.76
CA GLU A 21 -12.82 -6.01 -7.13
C GLU A 21 -13.00 -4.52 -7.45
N SER A 22 -13.73 -3.80 -6.60
CA SER A 22 -14.00 -2.38 -6.80
C SER A 22 -14.08 -1.62 -5.49
N ILE A 23 -13.84 -0.31 -5.56
CA ILE A 23 -14.02 0.63 -4.45
C ILE A 23 -14.98 1.71 -4.91
N ASN A 24 -16.03 1.95 -4.13
CA ASN A 24 -16.93 3.09 -4.35
C ASN A 24 -16.38 4.34 -3.64
N PRO A 25 -15.88 5.34 -4.36
CA PRO A 25 -15.31 6.54 -3.75
C PRO A 25 -16.34 7.52 -3.21
N ALA A 26 -17.63 7.33 -3.50
CA ALA A 26 -18.68 8.32 -3.22
C ALA A 26 -18.78 8.64 -1.71
N VAL A 27 -18.73 7.60 -0.86
CA VAL A 27 -18.81 7.77 0.60
C VAL A 27 -17.61 8.55 1.12
N VAL A 28 -16.40 8.22 0.64
CA VAL A 28 -15.17 8.90 1.05
C VAL A 28 -15.20 10.37 0.63
N LYS A 29 -15.63 10.66 -0.60
CA LYS A 29 -15.76 12.03 -1.11
C LYS A 29 -16.78 12.83 -0.33
N ALA A 30 -17.95 12.28 -0.03
CA ALA A 30 -18.97 12.96 0.76
C ALA A 30 -18.45 13.35 2.16
N LEU A 31 -17.71 12.47 2.82
CA LEU A 31 -17.08 12.79 4.11
C LEU A 31 -16.02 13.88 3.99
N GLN A 32 -15.22 13.87 2.92
CA GLN A 32 -14.21 14.90 2.68
C GLN A 32 -14.82 16.26 2.36
N ASP A 33 -15.92 16.30 1.60
CA ASP A 33 -16.65 17.52 1.27
C ASP A 33 -17.21 18.21 2.55
N ASP A 34 -17.56 17.42 3.57
CA ASP A 34 -17.96 17.89 4.90
C ASP A 34 -16.77 18.11 5.85
N ALA A 35 -15.55 18.15 5.34
CA ALA A 35 -14.30 18.35 6.10
C ALA A 35 -14.00 17.27 7.16
N PHE A 36 -14.53 16.06 7.02
CA PHE A 36 -14.14 14.91 7.83
C PHE A 36 -12.86 14.25 7.29
N ILE A 37 -12.11 13.64 8.19
CA ILE A 37 -10.98 12.76 7.83
C ILE A 37 -11.50 11.32 7.88
N PRO A 38 -11.72 10.66 6.72
CA PRO A 38 -12.20 9.29 6.69
C PRO A 38 -11.16 8.32 7.27
N VAL A 39 -11.57 7.45 8.19
CA VAL A 39 -10.78 6.32 8.68
C VAL A 39 -11.43 5.04 8.17
N ILE A 40 -10.67 4.24 7.42
CA ILE A 40 -11.19 3.09 6.66
C ILE A 40 -10.57 1.81 7.19
N SER A 41 -11.41 0.87 7.62
CA SER A 41 -10.98 -0.49 7.95
C SER A 41 -10.83 -1.32 6.67
N PRO A 42 -9.84 -2.23 6.58
CA PRO A 42 -9.61 -3.07 5.40
C PRO A 42 -10.57 -4.28 5.37
N ILE A 43 -11.87 -4.00 5.34
CA ILE A 43 -12.95 -4.98 5.32
C ILE A 43 -13.81 -4.71 4.08
N GLY A 44 -14.02 -5.74 3.27
CA GLY A 44 -14.92 -5.71 2.13
C GLY A 44 -16.17 -6.56 2.36
N VAL A 45 -17.17 -6.38 1.50
CA VAL A 45 -18.37 -7.20 1.48
C VAL A 45 -18.41 -7.92 0.12
N GLY A 46 -18.62 -9.23 0.14
CA GLY A 46 -18.79 -10.04 -1.06
C GLY A 46 -20.22 -10.02 -1.59
N ASP A 47 -20.44 -10.60 -2.76
CA ASP A 47 -21.78 -10.76 -3.36
C ASP A 47 -22.69 -11.68 -2.53
N ASP A 48 -22.10 -12.50 -1.69
CA ASP A 48 -22.78 -13.37 -0.72
C ASP A 48 -23.19 -12.63 0.57
N GLU A 49 -23.01 -11.31 0.60
CA GLU A 49 -23.26 -10.42 1.76
C GLU A 49 -22.37 -10.71 2.98
N LEU A 50 -21.34 -11.55 2.84
CA LEU A 50 -20.38 -11.81 3.91
C LEU A 50 -19.27 -10.78 3.94
N SER A 51 -18.71 -10.57 5.15
CA SER A 51 -17.57 -9.66 5.34
C SER A 51 -16.25 -10.41 5.18
N TYR A 52 -15.31 -9.80 4.46
CA TYR A 52 -14.00 -10.35 4.17
C TYR A 52 -12.90 -9.43 4.68
N ASN A 53 -11.90 -10.02 5.34
CA ASN A 53 -10.68 -9.31 5.68
C ASN A 53 -9.81 -9.17 4.43
N ILE A 54 -9.30 -7.98 4.17
CA ILE A 54 -8.45 -7.70 3.02
C ILE A 54 -7.12 -7.16 3.51
N ASN A 55 -6.04 -7.44 2.79
CA ASN A 55 -4.73 -6.89 3.14
C ASN A 55 -4.78 -5.36 3.11
N ALA A 56 -4.38 -4.71 4.22
CA ALA A 56 -4.47 -3.27 4.38
C ALA A 56 -3.61 -2.49 3.36
N ASP A 57 -2.45 -3.00 2.97
CA ASP A 57 -1.59 -2.37 1.96
C ASP A 57 -2.26 -2.38 0.59
N VAL A 58 -2.97 -3.47 0.26
CA VAL A 58 -3.75 -3.59 -0.99
C VAL A 58 -4.93 -2.61 -0.97
N VAL A 59 -5.67 -2.51 0.15
CA VAL A 59 -6.77 -1.53 0.30
C VAL A 59 -6.24 -0.12 0.14
N ALA A 60 -5.15 0.23 0.82
CA ALA A 60 -4.58 1.57 0.77
C ALA A 60 -4.12 1.94 -0.65
N GLY A 61 -3.43 1.03 -1.34
CA GLY A 61 -3.00 1.22 -2.73
C GLY A 61 -4.19 1.43 -3.68
N LYS A 62 -5.19 0.54 -3.61
CA LYS A 62 -6.38 0.62 -4.47
C LYS A 62 -7.25 1.84 -4.18
N MET A 63 -7.33 2.23 -2.91
CA MET A 63 -8.02 3.46 -2.51
C MET A 63 -7.32 4.70 -3.07
N ALA A 64 -6.01 4.79 -2.93
CA ALA A 64 -5.21 5.90 -3.45
C ALA A 64 -5.34 6.02 -4.98
N GLU A 65 -5.32 4.90 -5.69
CA GLU A 65 -5.56 4.82 -7.15
C GLU A 65 -6.96 5.34 -7.51
N THR A 66 -8.01 4.84 -6.83
CA THR A 66 -9.40 5.20 -7.11
C THR A 66 -9.69 6.68 -6.83
N LEU A 67 -9.11 7.23 -5.78
CA LEU A 67 -9.24 8.64 -5.41
C LEU A 67 -8.31 9.56 -6.21
N LYS A 68 -7.41 9.01 -7.02
CA LYS A 68 -6.32 9.74 -7.70
C LYS A 68 -5.51 10.58 -6.72
N ALA A 69 -5.09 9.95 -5.64
CA ALA A 69 -4.37 10.61 -4.57
C ALA A 69 -3.05 11.20 -5.07
N GLU A 70 -2.67 12.36 -4.54
CA GLU A 70 -1.35 12.93 -4.82
C GLU A 70 -0.24 12.13 -4.18
N LYS A 71 -0.50 11.64 -2.97
CA LYS A 71 0.48 10.86 -2.20
C LYS A 71 -0.21 9.68 -1.52
N LEU A 72 0.47 8.55 -1.49
CA LEU A 72 0.18 7.42 -0.63
C LEU A 72 1.34 7.26 0.34
N VAL A 73 1.07 7.23 1.63
CA VAL A 73 2.09 6.98 2.65
C VAL A 73 1.79 5.67 3.35
N MET A 74 2.72 4.73 3.24
CA MET A 74 2.64 3.40 3.83
C MET A 74 3.60 3.32 5.02
N LEU A 75 3.05 3.13 6.21
CA LEU A 75 3.85 2.97 7.42
C LEU A 75 4.23 1.50 7.60
N THR A 76 5.48 1.27 7.95
CA THR A 76 6.03 -0.07 8.18
C THR A 76 6.90 -0.08 9.44
N ASN A 77 7.48 -1.23 9.76
CA ASN A 77 8.43 -1.40 10.86
C ASN A 77 9.89 -1.50 10.38
N THR A 78 10.17 -1.00 9.18
CA THR A 78 11.52 -0.89 8.60
C THR A 78 11.75 0.54 8.13
N PRO A 79 13.01 1.00 8.03
CA PRO A 79 13.32 2.37 7.58
C PRO A 79 12.76 2.70 6.19
N GLY A 80 12.48 1.71 5.38
CA GLY A 80 12.05 1.80 4.00
C GLY A 80 12.53 0.59 3.21
N VAL A 81 12.80 0.74 1.93
CA VAL A 81 13.44 -0.27 1.08
C VAL A 81 14.94 -0.23 1.32
N LEU A 82 15.51 -1.38 1.63
CA LEU A 82 16.96 -1.53 1.88
C LEU A 82 17.61 -2.23 0.69
N ASP A 83 18.86 -1.85 0.41
CA ASP A 83 19.73 -2.59 -0.50
C ASP A 83 20.26 -3.88 0.14
N LYS A 84 21.10 -4.64 -0.59
CA LYS A 84 21.69 -5.91 -0.11
C LYS A 84 22.68 -5.69 1.04
N GLU A 85 23.23 -4.50 1.17
CA GLU A 85 24.14 -4.08 2.22
C GLU A 85 23.41 -3.54 3.45
N GLY A 86 22.07 -3.39 3.37
CA GLY A 86 21.22 -2.88 4.44
C GLY A 86 21.10 -1.36 4.50
N ASN A 87 21.54 -0.63 3.46
CA ASN A 87 21.40 0.81 3.41
C ASN A 87 20.01 1.19 2.87
N LEU A 88 19.46 2.29 3.36
CA LEU A 88 18.19 2.81 2.91
C LEU A 88 18.29 3.38 1.48
N ILE A 89 17.40 2.94 0.61
CA ILE A 89 17.21 3.51 -0.72
C ILE A 89 16.13 4.59 -0.62
N THR A 90 16.50 5.85 -0.76
CA THR A 90 15.59 6.99 -0.53
C THR A 90 14.65 7.28 -1.69
N GLY A 91 14.99 6.86 -2.91
CA GLY A 91 14.15 7.06 -4.10
C GLY A 91 14.28 5.90 -5.08
N LEU A 92 13.14 5.46 -5.62
CA LEU A 92 13.07 4.36 -6.57
C LEU A 92 12.12 4.70 -7.71
N THR A 93 12.52 4.33 -8.92
CA THR A 93 11.65 4.26 -10.09
C THR A 93 10.99 2.90 -10.21
N SER A 94 9.92 2.82 -10.99
CA SER A 94 9.24 1.54 -11.27
C SER A 94 10.17 0.48 -11.85
N GLN A 95 11.13 0.88 -12.68
CA GLN A 95 12.09 -0.06 -13.30
C GLN A 95 13.13 -0.59 -12.31
N GLU A 96 13.61 0.27 -11.40
CA GLU A 96 14.53 -0.15 -10.34
C GLU A 96 13.87 -1.14 -9.38
N ILE A 97 12.59 -0.94 -9.06
CA ILE A 97 11.83 -1.89 -8.23
C ILE A 97 11.70 -3.26 -8.91
N ASP A 98 11.40 -3.28 -10.23
CA ASP A 98 11.34 -4.55 -10.97
C ASP A 98 12.68 -5.29 -10.93
N ALA A 99 13.80 -4.56 -11.01
CA ALA A 99 15.14 -5.15 -10.88
C ALA A 99 15.40 -5.70 -9.47
N LEU A 100 14.98 -4.97 -8.42
CA LEU A 100 15.11 -5.42 -7.02
C LEU A 100 14.22 -6.63 -6.69
N PHE A 101 13.09 -6.79 -7.38
CA PHE A 101 12.29 -8.01 -7.32
C PHE A 101 13.00 -9.17 -8.02
N ALA A 102 13.53 -8.94 -9.22
CA ALA A 102 14.17 -9.97 -10.03
C ALA A 102 15.44 -10.52 -9.38
N ASP A 103 16.20 -9.69 -8.67
CA ASP A 103 17.45 -10.07 -8.03
C ASP A 103 17.27 -10.56 -6.58
N GLY A 104 16.01 -10.58 -6.08
CA GLY A 104 15.64 -11.07 -4.76
C GLY A 104 15.95 -10.14 -3.59
N THR A 105 16.37 -8.91 -3.84
CA THR A 105 16.61 -7.89 -2.79
C THR A 105 15.33 -7.58 -2.05
N ILE A 106 14.21 -7.42 -2.77
CA ILE A 106 12.88 -7.29 -2.18
C ILE A 106 12.24 -8.67 -2.10
N SER A 107 12.03 -9.17 -0.88
CA SER A 107 11.47 -10.50 -0.64
C SER A 107 10.63 -10.54 0.64
N GLY A 108 10.03 -11.69 0.95
CA GLY A 108 9.28 -11.91 2.18
C GLY A 108 8.14 -10.93 2.40
N GLY A 109 7.98 -10.43 3.62
CA GLY A 109 6.90 -9.52 4.02
C GLY A 109 6.92 -8.14 3.34
N MET A 110 8.05 -7.72 2.78
CA MET A 110 8.13 -6.45 2.03
C MET A 110 7.58 -6.58 0.61
N TYR A 111 7.57 -7.78 0.03
CA TYR A 111 7.09 -8.00 -1.34
C TYR A 111 5.66 -7.51 -1.57
N PRO A 112 4.63 -7.92 -0.78
CA PRO A 112 3.26 -7.45 -1.01
C PRO A 112 3.11 -5.93 -0.83
N LYS A 113 3.84 -5.35 0.13
CA LYS A 113 3.82 -3.90 0.38
C LYS A 113 4.40 -3.12 -0.80
N ILE A 114 5.59 -3.47 -1.25
CA ILE A 114 6.25 -2.82 -2.40
C ILE A 114 5.47 -3.07 -3.69
N SER A 115 4.90 -4.26 -3.88
CA SER A 115 4.05 -4.57 -5.03
C SER A 115 2.82 -3.67 -5.08
N SER A 116 2.11 -3.49 -3.95
CA SER A 116 0.96 -2.59 -3.85
C SER A 116 1.36 -1.12 -4.08
N ALA A 117 2.49 -0.70 -3.53
CA ALA A 117 3.04 0.64 -3.74
C ALA A 117 3.37 0.91 -5.21
N LEU A 118 4.05 -0.04 -5.87
CA LEU A 118 4.40 0.03 -7.27
C LEU A 118 3.17 0.09 -8.17
N GLN A 119 2.17 -0.74 -7.88
CA GLN A 119 0.91 -0.73 -8.62
C GLN A 119 0.18 0.59 -8.49
N ALA A 120 0.10 1.17 -7.29
CA ALA A 120 -0.50 2.47 -7.06
C ALA A 120 0.23 3.58 -7.85
N ALA A 121 1.56 3.57 -7.85
CA ALA A 121 2.37 4.52 -8.62
C ALA A 121 2.12 4.39 -10.13
N ARG A 122 2.12 3.16 -10.66
CA ARG A 122 1.82 2.88 -12.08
C ARG A 122 0.42 3.28 -12.51
N ASN A 123 -0.54 3.25 -11.59
CA ASN A 123 -1.94 3.59 -11.84
C ASN A 123 -2.28 5.06 -11.54
N GLY A 124 -1.27 5.91 -11.39
CA GLY A 124 -1.41 7.36 -11.40
C GLY A 124 -1.36 8.06 -10.05
N VAL A 125 -0.99 7.38 -8.96
CA VAL A 125 -0.59 8.03 -7.72
C VAL A 125 0.78 8.68 -7.94
N LYS A 126 0.89 10.00 -7.76
CA LYS A 126 2.11 10.75 -8.14
C LYS A 126 3.34 10.36 -7.35
N ALA A 127 3.18 10.03 -6.06
CA ALA A 127 4.28 9.58 -5.21
C ALA A 127 3.76 8.61 -4.15
N VAL A 128 4.47 7.51 -3.95
CA VAL A 128 4.21 6.57 -2.85
C VAL A 128 5.41 6.57 -1.93
N HIS A 129 5.16 6.79 -0.64
CA HIS A 129 6.19 6.86 0.39
C HIS A 129 6.08 5.65 1.31
N ILE A 130 7.20 5.00 1.60
CA ILE A 130 7.29 3.88 2.55
C ILE A 130 8.21 4.33 3.66
N ILE A 131 7.67 4.45 4.88
CA ILE A 131 8.35 5.05 6.01
C ILE A 131 8.25 4.18 7.28
N ASP A 132 9.21 4.34 8.19
CA ASP A 132 9.17 3.67 9.48
C ASP A 132 8.18 4.36 10.42
N GLY A 133 7.07 3.70 10.69
CA GLY A 133 6.03 4.22 11.60
C GLY A 133 6.43 4.27 13.08
N ARG A 134 7.60 3.72 13.45
CA ARG A 134 8.13 3.77 14.83
C ARG A 134 8.93 5.04 15.11
N VAL A 135 9.28 5.78 14.07
CA VAL A 135 9.98 7.07 14.20
C VAL A 135 8.98 8.14 14.62
N ASP A 136 9.27 8.86 15.69
CA ASP A 136 8.43 9.94 16.16
C ASP A 136 8.22 11.01 15.08
N HIS A 137 6.97 11.37 14.85
CA HIS A 137 6.56 12.34 13.82
C HIS A 137 6.98 12.00 12.39
N CYS A 138 7.22 10.72 12.08
CA CYS A 138 7.71 10.25 10.78
C CYS A 138 6.92 10.82 9.59
N LEU A 139 5.59 10.91 9.70
CA LEU A 139 4.73 11.46 8.67
C LEU A 139 5.00 12.95 8.40
N LEU A 140 5.18 13.74 9.46
CA LEU A 140 5.50 15.16 9.32
C LEU A 140 6.91 15.36 8.74
N LEU A 141 7.87 14.56 9.17
CA LEU A 141 9.24 14.59 8.64
C LEU A 141 9.25 14.25 7.15
N GLU A 142 8.53 13.21 6.73
CA GLU A 142 8.46 12.81 5.32
C GLU A 142 7.77 13.84 4.43
N ILE A 143 6.69 14.46 4.90
CA ILE A 143 5.90 15.37 4.06
C ILE A 143 6.46 16.80 4.07
N LEU A 144 6.99 17.26 5.21
CA LEU A 144 7.33 18.67 5.43
C LEU A 144 8.84 18.94 5.36
N THR A 145 9.70 17.93 5.25
CA THR A 145 11.15 18.14 5.13
C THR A 145 11.69 17.69 3.78
N PRO A 146 12.70 18.36 3.23
CA PRO A 146 13.28 17.98 1.94
C PRO A 146 14.00 16.63 1.94
N GLN A 147 14.53 16.21 3.11
CA GLN A 147 15.30 14.97 3.23
C GLN A 147 14.42 13.73 3.28
N GLY A 148 13.20 13.86 3.85
CA GLY A 148 12.36 12.71 4.13
C GLY A 148 12.97 11.74 5.14
N VAL A 149 12.30 10.63 5.42
CA VAL A 149 12.75 9.61 6.37
C VAL A 149 12.55 8.18 5.85
N GLY A 150 12.20 8.02 4.59
CA GLY A 150 11.87 6.72 4.01
C GLY A 150 12.27 6.57 2.54
N THR A 151 11.57 5.69 1.86
CA THR A 151 11.71 5.45 0.42
C THR A 151 10.55 6.07 -0.33
N MET A 152 10.84 6.88 -1.34
CA MET A 152 9.84 7.44 -2.25
C MET A 152 9.86 6.69 -3.58
N ILE A 153 8.69 6.20 -4.01
CA ILE A 153 8.45 5.62 -5.33
C ILE A 153 7.72 6.66 -6.17
N LYS A 154 8.30 7.02 -7.30
CA LYS A 154 7.69 7.95 -8.25
C LYS A 154 6.83 7.20 -9.26
N GLY A 155 5.61 7.71 -9.47
CA GLY A 155 4.72 7.28 -10.53
C GLY A 155 5.12 7.75 -11.91
#